data_dbb624f253de2a05af7e0fc83c99ce75
#
_entry.id   dbb624f253de2a05af7e0fc83c99ce75
#
_cell.length_a   1.000
_cell.length_b   1.000
_cell.length_c   1.000
_cell.angle_alpha   90.00
_cell.angle_beta   90.00
_cell.angle_gamma   90.00
#
_symmetry.space_group_name_H-M   'P 1'
#
loop_
_entity.id
_entity.type
_entity.pdbx_description
1 polymer ?
#
loop_
_entity_poly.entity_id
_entity_poly.type
_entity_poly.pdbx_seq_one_letter_code
_entity_poly.pdbx_strand_id
1 'polypeptide(L)'
;MGKKVIVAGHICLDITPVFPDKKVSGVSEMLAPGKLIEMGNADVHTGGAVANTGLALKLLGADVSLMGKTGRDAFGDMVAEILKRYGAAEGLIRAEGESTSYSVVLAIPGIDRIFLHHPGANHTFRAADIPRERIKDAALFHFGYPPLMRSMYTDGGAEL
;
A
#
# COMPACT_ATOMS: atom_id res chain seq x y z
N MET A 1 -9.71 -24.94 -14.30
CA MET A 1 -9.73 -23.98 -13.21
C MET A 1 -8.31 -23.45 -13.02
N GLY A 2 -8.12 -22.12 -13.03
CA GLY A 2 -6.84 -21.53 -12.73
C GLY A 2 -6.40 -21.84 -11.29
N LYS A 3 -5.09 -21.87 -11.05
CA LYS A 3 -4.57 -22.03 -9.68
C LYS A 3 -4.78 -20.70 -8.93
N LYS A 4 -5.43 -20.75 -7.77
CA LYS A 4 -5.70 -19.58 -6.93
C LYS A 4 -4.41 -19.06 -6.30
N VAL A 5 -4.18 -17.76 -6.44
CA VAL A 5 -3.07 -17.03 -5.82
C VAL A 5 -3.61 -16.13 -4.72
N ILE A 6 -2.92 -16.07 -3.58
CA ILE A 6 -3.21 -15.11 -2.53
C ILE A 6 -2.05 -14.16 -2.39
N VAL A 7 -2.33 -12.87 -2.41
CA VAL A 7 -1.36 -11.81 -2.14
C VAL A 7 -1.80 -11.08 -0.88
N ALA A 8 -1.01 -11.21 0.18
CA ALA A 8 -1.30 -10.64 1.49
C ALA A 8 -0.17 -9.74 1.99
N GLY A 9 -0.47 -8.89 2.96
CA GLY A 9 0.51 -8.05 3.64
C GLY A 9 0.24 -6.56 3.50
N HIS A 10 1.31 -5.80 3.27
CA HIS A 10 1.29 -4.34 3.25
C HIS A 10 0.48 -3.77 2.08
N ILE A 11 -0.42 -2.84 2.41
CA ILE A 11 -1.18 -2.00 1.46
C ILE A 11 -1.21 -0.56 1.96
N CYS A 12 -1.08 0.41 1.08
CA CYS A 12 -1.17 1.83 1.42
C CYS A 12 -1.83 2.64 0.30
N LEU A 13 -2.15 3.90 0.60
CA LEU A 13 -2.46 4.92 -0.39
C LEU A 13 -1.18 5.69 -0.68
N ASP A 14 -0.76 5.74 -1.94
CA ASP A 14 0.36 6.58 -2.37
C ASP A 14 -0.16 7.88 -2.99
N ILE A 15 0.36 8.99 -2.50
CA ILE A 15 0.05 10.35 -2.97
C ILE A 15 1.33 10.93 -3.54
N THR A 16 1.37 11.15 -4.84
CA THR A 16 2.53 11.66 -5.55
C THR A 16 2.22 13.04 -6.13
N PRO A 17 2.54 14.12 -5.41
CA PRO A 17 2.39 15.47 -5.96
C PRO A 17 3.34 15.66 -7.14
N VAL A 18 2.86 16.28 -8.22
CA VAL A 18 3.68 16.59 -9.40
C VAL A 18 4.45 17.87 -9.14
N PHE A 19 5.77 17.76 -9.04
CA PHE A 19 6.66 18.91 -8.89
C PHE A 19 6.78 19.70 -10.20
N PRO A 20 7.07 21.01 -10.13
CA PRO A 20 7.45 21.80 -11.31
C PRO A 20 8.63 21.15 -12.05
N ASP A 21 8.63 21.22 -13.38
CA ASP A 21 9.71 20.65 -14.21
C ASP A 21 10.98 21.52 -14.13
N LYS A 22 11.58 21.53 -12.94
CA LYS A 22 12.84 22.22 -12.62
C LYS A 22 13.77 21.23 -11.95
N LYS A 23 14.83 20.83 -12.65
CA LYS A 23 15.89 20.01 -12.04
C LYS A 23 16.62 20.81 -10.96
N VAL A 24 16.83 20.15 -9.82
CA VAL A 24 17.59 20.71 -8.68
C VAL A 24 18.69 19.74 -8.27
N SER A 25 19.73 20.26 -7.62
CA SER A 25 20.86 19.45 -7.13
C SER A 25 20.68 19.01 -5.67
N GLY A 26 19.70 19.57 -4.96
CA GLY A 26 19.42 19.23 -3.58
C GLY A 26 17.98 19.56 -3.17
N VAL A 27 17.47 18.82 -2.18
CA VAL A 27 16.09 18.96 -1.66
C VAL A 27 15.81 20.39 -1.20
N SER A 28 16.78 21.05 -0.55
CA SER A 28 16.65 22.41 0.00
C SER A 28 16.44 23.49 -1.07
N GLU A 29 16.80 23.22 -2.32
CA GLU A 29 16.52 24.16 -3.42
C GLU A 29 15.03 24.18 -3.79
N MET A 30 14.35 23.06 -3.61
CA MET A 30 12.93 22.91 -3.89
C MET A 30 12.09 23.13 -2.62
N LEU A 31 12.43 22.46 -1.52
CA LEU A 31 11.66 22.46 -0.27
C LEU A 31 12.34 23.38 0.75
N ALA A 32 12.05 24.67 0.70
CA ALA A 32 12.58 25.65 1.67
C ALA A 32 11.50 26.05 2.68
N PRO A 33 11.83 26.11 4.00
CA PRO A 33 10.88 26.54 5.01
C PRO A 33 10.25 27.89 4.72
N GLY A 34 8.96 28.04 4.99
CA GLY A 34 8.22 29.30 4.80
C GLY A 34 7.86 29.65 3.35
N LYS A 35 8.23 28.82 2.38
CA LYS A 35 7.83 29.03 0.97
C LYS A 35 6.55 28.25 0.64
N LEU A 36 5.65 28.89 -0.09
CA LEU A 36 4.57 28.23 -0.80
C LEU A 36 5.12 27.74 -2.15
N ILE A 37 4.95 26.45 -2.44
CA ILE A 37 5.41 25.83 -3.69
C ILE A 37 4.16 25.43 -4.45
N GLU A 38 3.98 26.00 -5.64
CA GLU A 38 2.88 25.60 -6.53
C GLU A 38 3.21 24.24 -7.14
N MET A 39 2.31 23.29 -6.94
CA MET A 39 2.43 21.91 -7.42
C MET A 39 1.44 21.65 -8.56
N GLY A 40 1.75 20.69 -9.40
CA GLY A 40 0.77 20.14 -10.34
C GLY A 40 -0.24 19.21 -9.63
N ASN A 41 -1.08 18.54 -10.41
CA ASN A 41 -2.05 17.57 -9.87
C ASN A 41 -1.32 16.46 -9.12
N ALA A 42 -1.92 16.01 -8.01
CA ALA A 42 -1.42 14.82 -7.33
C ALA A 42 -1.90 13.55 -8.06
N ASP A 43 -0.99 12.62 -8.29
CA ASP A 43 -1.33 11.25 -8.65
C ASP A 43 -1.61 10.47 -7.36
N VAL A 44 -2.77 9.79 -7.31
CA VAL A 44 -3.23 9.06 -6.13
C VAL A 44 -3.59 7.63 -6.54
N HIS A 45 -2.86 6.67 -6.00
CA HIS A 45 -3.06 5.25 -6.30
C HIS A 45 -2.78 4.38 -5.07
N THR A 46 -3.07 3.10 -5.17
CA THR A 46 -2.70 2.14 -4.13
C THR A 46 -1.25 1.71 -4.29
N GLY A 47 -0.53 1.59 -3.16
CA GLY A 47 0.82 1.06 -3.07
C GLY A 47 0.90 -0.17 -2.18
N GLY A 48 2.13 -0.62 -1.95
CA GLY A 48 2.43 -1.81 -1.18
C GLY A 48 2.36 -3.10 -1.99
N ALA A 49 2.85 -4.20 -1.40
CA ALA A 49 2.94 -5.49 -2.10
C ALA A 49 1.57 -6.03 -2.52
N VAL A 50 0.54 -5.84 -1.67
CA VAL A 50 -0.82 -6.32 -1.95
C VAL A 50 -1.37 -5.69 -3.24
N ALA A 51 -1.25 -4.38 -3.38
CA ALA A 51 -1.72 -3.69 -4.57
C ALA A 51 -0.80 -3.95 -5.77
N ASN A 52 0.50 -3.70 -5.64
CA ASN A 52 1.43 -3.77 -6.77
C ASN A 52 1.51 -5.18 -7.38
N THR A 53 1.68 -6.21 -6.55
CA THR A 53 1.73 -7.60 -7.03
C THR A 53 0.34 -8.12 -7.36
N GLY A 54 -0.63 -7.87 -6.48
CA GLY A 54 -1.97 -8.44 -6.61
C GLY A 54 -2.73 -7.89 -7.82
N LEU A 55 -2.73 -6.58 -8.04
CA LEU A 55 -3.39 -6.00 -9.21
C LEU A 55 -2.68 -6.36 -10.52
N ALA A 56 -1.34 -6.42 -10.51
CA ALA A 56 -0.59 -6.87 -11.68
C ALA A 56 -0.99 -8.31 -12.08
N LEU A 57 -1.04 -9.23 -11.11
CA LEU A 57 -1.47 -10.61 -11.36
C LEU A 57 -2.92 -10.66 -11.86
N LYS A 58 -3.80 -9.85 -11.30
CA LYS A 58 -5.19 -9.80 -11.73
C LYS A 58 -5.34 -9.29 -13.16
N LEU A 59 -4.59 -8.25 -13.54
CA LEU A 59 -4.56 -7.72 -14.91
C LEU A 59 -3.98 -8.74 -15.92
N LEU A 60 -3.07 -9.61 -15.47
CA LEU A 60 -2.54 -10.73 -16.27
C LEU A 60 -3.49 -11.94 -16.33
N GLY A 61 -4.69 -11.84 -15.75
CA GLY A 61 -5.71 -12.89 -15.82
C GLY A 61 -5.56 -13.99 -14.77
N ALA A 62 -4.73 -13.82 -13.74
CA ALA A 62 -4.63 -14.79 -12.67
C ALA A 62 -5.88 -14.74 -11.75
N ASP A 63 -6.26 -15.91 -11.23
CA ASP A 63 -7.25 -16.01 -10.14
C ASP A 63 -6.55 -15.62 -8.83
N VAL A 64 -6.67 -14.34 -8.44
CA VAL A 64 -5.95 -13.75 -7.32
C VAL A 64 -6.91 -13.11 -6.31
N SER A 65 -6.68 -13.38 -5.02
CA SER A 65 -7.32 -12.69 -3.89
C SER A 65 -6.30 -11.79 -3.19
N LEU A 66 -6.67 -10.54 -2.94
CA LEU A 66 -5.84 -9.57 -2.23
C LEU A 66 -6.28 -9.45 -0.78
N MET A 67 -5.34 -9.55 0.16
CA MET A 67 -5.60 -9.47 1.59
C MET A 67 -4.70 -8.41 2.23
N GLY A 68 -5.28 -7.29 2.61
CA GLY A 68 -4.60 -6.19 3.30
C GLY A 68 -5.51 -5.57 4.35
N LYS A 69 -4.97 -4.68 5.18
CA LYS A 69 -5.70 -4.03 6.27
C LYS A 69 -5.60 -2.52 6.16
N THR A 70 -6.75 -1.85 6.23
CA THR A 70 -6.86 -0.38 6.23
C THR A 70 -7.74 0.07 7.40
N GLY A 71 -7.64 1.33 7.77
CA GLY A 71 -8.61 1.96 8.66
C GLY A 71 -9.96 2.22 7.99
N ARG A 72 -10.95 2.56 8.79
CA ARG A 72 -12.24 3.10 8.32
C ARG A 72 -12.18 4.63 8.28
N ASP A 73 -11.34 5.14 7.40
CA ASP A 73 -11.13 6.56 7.16
C ASP A 73 -11.18 6.88 5.66
N ALA A 74 -11.08 8.17 5.31
CA ALA A 74 -11.16 8.61 3.92
C ALA A 74 -10.10 7.96 3.01
N PHE A 75 -8.88 7.73 3.51
CA PHE A 75 -7.82 7.06 2.74
C PHE A 75 -8.15 5.58 2.53
N GLY A 76 -8.71 4.91 3.53
CA GLY A 76 -9.18 3.53 3.40
C GLY A 76 -10.35 3.41 2.42
N ASP A 77 -11.23 4.40 2.35
CA ASP A 77 -12.31 4.46 1.35
C ASP A 77 -11.73 4.58 -0.07
N MET A 78 -10.72 5.44 -0.25
CA MET A 78 -10.02 5.57 -1.54
C MET A 78 -9.34 4.26 -1.96
N VAL A 79 -8.61 3.60 -1.04
CA VAL A 79 -7.99 2.28 -1.30
C VAL A 79 -9.06 1.26 -1.71
N ALA A 80 -10.16 1.16 -0.94
CA ALA A 80 -11.24 0.23 -1.22
C ALA A 80 -11.88 0.48 -2.59
N GLU A 81 -12.13 1.75 -2.94
CA GLU A 81 -12.71 2.11 -4.23
C GLU A 81 -11.77 1.79 -5.40
N ILE A 82 -10.47 2.04 -5.25
CA ILE A 82 -9.48 1.66 -6.28
C ILE A 82 -9.48 0.14 -6.47
N LEU A 83 -9.38 -0.65 -5.39
CA LEU A 83 -9.40 -2.12 -5.49
C LEU A 83 -10.73 -2.63 -6.09
N LYS A 84 -11.84 -1.99 -5.77
CA LYS A 84 -13.17 -2.35 -6.28
C LYS A 84 -13.28 -2.22 -7.80
N ARG A 85 -12.66 -1.20 -8.41
CA ARG A 85 -12.61 -1.03 -9.87
C ARG A 85 -11.96 -2.24 -10.57
N TYR A 86 -11.08 -2.95 -9.88
CA TYR A 86 -10.45 -4.18 -10.36
C TYR A 86 -11.17 -5.45 -9.88
N GLY A 87 -12.30 -5.34 -9.15
CA GLY A 87 -12.96 -6.48 -8.53
C GLY A 87 -12.06 -7.22 -7.53
N ALA A 88 -11.25 -6.47 -6.75
CA ALA A 88 -10.20 -7.02 -5.89
C ALA A 88 -10.34 -6.61 -4.41
N ALA A 89 -11.45 -5.96 -4.03
CA ALA A 89 -11.65 -5.43 -2.68
C ALA A 89 -12.15 -6.46 -1.65
N GLU A 90 -12.54 -7.66 -2.06
CA GLU A 90 -13.22 -8.65 -1.21
C GLU A 90 -12.39 -9.09 0.02
N GLY A 91 -11.06 -9.15 -0.11
CA GLY A 91 -10.15 -9.52 0.98
C GLY A 91 -9.62 -8.34 1.80
N LEU A 92 -10.09 -7.12 1.53
CA LEU A 92 -9.65 -5.94 2.28
C LEU A 92 -10.34 -5.85 3.64
N ILE A 93 -9.54 -5.81 4.70
CA ILE A 93 -10.01 -5.64 6.08
C ILE A 93 -10.11 -4.14 6.37
N ARG A 94 -11.27 -3.72 6.90
CA ARG A 94 -11.53 -2.33 7.32
C ARG A 94 -11.60 -2.28 8.84
N ALA A 95 -10.50 -1.90 9.50
CA ALA A 95 -10.36 -1.88 10.94
C ALA A 95 -10.97 -0.63 11.57
N GLU A 96 -11.76 -0.82 12.62
CA GLU A 96 -12.29 0.29 13.43
C GLU A 96 -11.20 0.88 14.32
N GLY A 97 -11.20 2.19 14.46
CA GLY A 97 -10.27 2.89 15.36
C GLY A 97 -8.82 2.93 14.89
N GLU A 98 -8.53 2.41 13.71
CA GLU A 98 -7.21 2.45 13.10
C GLU A 98 -7.19 3.42 11.90
N SER A 99 -6.01 3.99 11.60
CA SER A 99 -5.80 4.82 10.42
C SER A 99 -5.27 3.99 9.24
N THR A 100 -5.57 4.42 8.04
CA THR A 100 -5.03 3.80 6.82
C THR A 100 -3.58 4.21 6.60
N SER A 101 -2.75 3.25 6.19
CA SER A 101 -1.39 3.51 5.74
C SER A 101 -1.38 4.40 4.49
N TYR A 102 -0.47 5.37 4.47
CA TYR A 102 -0.23 6.19 3.29
C TYR A 102 1.24 6.55 3.13
N SER A 103 1.63 6.89 1.92
CA SER A 103 2.92 7.50 1.60
C SER A 103 2.71 8.77 0.79
N VAL A 104 3.39 9.86 1.17
CA VAL A 104 3.59 10.99 0.26
C VAL A 104 4.93 10.77 -0.44
N VAL A 105 4.89 10.61 -1.76
CA VAL A 105 6.07 10.33 -2.58
C VAL A 105 6.58 11.62 -3.19
N LEU A 106 7.70 12.12 -2.72
CA LEU A 106 8.35 13.30 -3.25
C LEU A 106 9.26 12.91 -4.41
N ALA A 107 8.75 13.01 -5.64
CA ALA A 107 9.48 12.73 -6.87
C ALA A 107 10.05 14.04 -7.46
N ILE A 108 11.03 14.61 -6.77
CA ILE A 108 11.64 15.90 -7.15
C ILE A 108 12.55 15.69 -8.37
N PRO A 109 12.40 16.47 -9.48
CA PRO A 109 13.26 16.32 -10.65
C PRO A 109 14.75 16.49 -10.32
N GLY A 110 15.57 15.50 -10.70
CA GLY A 110 17.01 15.48 -10.46
C GLY A 110 17.45 14.82 -9.16
N ILE A 111 16.51 14.37 -8.32
CA ILE A 111 16.78 13.70 -7.02
C ILE A 111 16.02 12.38 -6.98
N ASP A 112 16.57 11.36 -6.31
CA ASP A 112 15.82 10.13 -6.05
C ASP A 112 14.64 10.38 -5.12
N ARG A 113 13.61 9.56 -5.25
CA ARG A 113 12.34 9.70 -4.52
C ARG A 113 12.53 9.63 -3.01
N ILE A 114 11.79 10.48 -2.31
CA ILE A 114 11.69 10.48 -0.85
C ILE A 114 10.28 10.05 -0.47
N PHE A 115 10.17 9.14 0.49
CA PHE A 115 8.89 8.63 0.96
C PHE A 115 8.62 9.12 2.38
N LEU A 116 7.54 9.86 2.56
CA LEU A 116 7.00 10.20 3.88
C LEU A 116 5.89 9.20 4.18
N HIS A 117 6.20 8.20 4.99
CA HIS A 117 5.34 7.03 5.18
C HIS A 117 4.69 6.98 6.57
N HIS A 118 3.38 6.74 6.60
CA HIS A 118 2.61 6.40 7.78
C HIS A 118 2.16 4.94 7.70
N PRO A 119 2.54 4.08 8.64
CA PRO A 119 2.25 2.64 8.55
C PRO A 119 0.79 2.27 8.81
N GLY A 120 0.07 3.03 9.65
CA GLY A 120 -1.34 2.79 9.95
C GLY A 120 -1.65 1.34 10.34
N ALA A 121 -2.78 0.84 9.87
CA ALA A 121 -3.31 -0.50 10.15
C ALA A 121 -2.38 -1.65 9.71
N ASN A 122 -1.36 -1.41 8.87
CA ASN A 122 -0.36 -2.44 8.58
C ASN A 122 0.43 -2.85 9.83
N HIS A 123 0.61 -1.95 10.80
CA HIS A 123 1.32 -2.26 12.05
C HIS A 123 0.60 -3.26 12.95
N THR A 124 -0.71 -3.43 12.78
CA THR A 124 -1.55 -4.33 13.56
C THR A 124 -2.02 -5.54 12.76
N PHE A 125 -1.60 -5.66 11.49
CA PHE A 125 -1.90 -6.84 10.68
C PHE A 125 -1.23 -8.08 11.27
N ARG A 126 -1.99 -9.18 11.41
CA ARG A 126 -1.55 -10.42 12.05
C ARG A 126 -1.95 -11.63 11.21
N ALA A 127 -1.39 -12.79 11.53
CA ALA A 127 -1.80 -14.07 10.93
C ALA A 127 -3.30 -14.34 11.08
N ALA A 128 -3.89 -13.92 12.21
CA ALA A 128 -5.33 -14.04 12.46
C ALA A 128 -6.21 -13.21 11.50
N ASP A 129 -5.67 -12.19 10.86
CA ASP A 129 -6.38 -11.39 9.84
C ASP A 129 -6.53 -12.15 8.52
N ILE A 130 -5.85 -13.29 8.36
CA ILE A 130 -5.93 -14.13 7.16
C ILE A 130 -6.76 -15.38 7.48
N PRO A 131 -8.03 -15.46 7.01
CA PRO A 131 -8.85 -16.63 7.26
C PRO A 131 -8.24 -17.89 6.63
N ARG A 132 -8.04 -18.93 7.43
CA ARG A 132 -7.43 -20.20 6.99
C ARG A 132 -8.18 -20.82 5.81
N GLU A 133 -9.50 -20.67 5.77
CA GLU A 133 -10.36 -21.17 4.71
C GLU A 133 -10.03 -20.53 3.35
N ARG A 134 -9.55 -19.28 3.37
CA ARG A 134 -9.19 -18.59 2.14
C ARG A 134 -7.86 -19.07 1.55
N ILE A 135 -6.93 -19.53 2.40
CA ILE A 135 -5.60 -20.00 1.96
C ILE A 135 -5.57 -21.51 1.68
N LYS A 136 -6.52 -22.27 2.19
CA LYS A 136 -6.56 -23.73 2.10
C LYS A 136 -6.42 -24.27 0.66
N ASP A 137 -7.07 -23.61 -0.30
CA ASP A 137 -7.10 -24.02 -1.70
C ASP A 137 -6.15 -23.16 -2.58
N ALA A 138 -5.28 -22.38 -1.95
CA ALA A 138 -4.32 -21.55 -2.67
C ALA A 138 -3.15 -22.40 -3.17
N ALA A 139 -2.80 -22.22 -4.45
CA ALA A 139 -1.60 -22.83 -5.02
C ALA A 139 -0.34 -22.01 -4.74
N LEU A 140 -0.50 -20.72 -4.45
CA LEU A 140 0.58 -19.80 -4.11
C LEU A 140 0.08 -18.79 -3.07
N PHE A 141 0.89 -18.56 -2.06
CA PHE A 141 0.72 -17.48 -1.08
C PHE A 141 1.93 -16.55 -1.16
N HIS A 142 1.69 -15.29 -1.51
CA HIS A 142 2.69 -14.23 -1.51
C HIS A 142 2.43 -13.29 -0.35
N PHE A 143 3.41 -13.13 0.54
CA PHE A 143 3.35 -12.16 1.64
C PHE A 143 4.42 -11.09 1.44
N GLY A 144 4.03 -9.82 1.42
CA GLY A 144 4.95 -8.75 1.03
C GLY A 144 5.11 -7.65 2.06
N TYR A 145 6.34 -7.18 2.20
CA TYR A 145 6.82 -6.08 3.05
C TYR A 145 6.64 -6.28 4.57
N PRO A 146 6.94 -7.47 5.13
CA PRO A 146 6.89 -7.67 6.58
C PRO A 146 7.70 -6.65 7.40
N PRO A 147 8.86 -6.11 6.94
CA PRO A 147 9.59 -5.08 7.69
C PRO A 147 8.84 -3.76 7.88
N LEU A 148 7.79 -3.49 7.10
CA LEU A 148 6.91 -2.32 7.26
C LEU A 148 5.69 -2.59 8.14
N MET A 149 5.60 -3.78 8.74
CA MET A 149 4.43 -4.28 9.48
C MET A 149 4.87 -4.71 10.88
N ARG A 150 4.70 -3.82 11.88
CA ARG A 150 5.26 -4.02 13.23
C ARG A 150 4.99 -5.39 13.82
N SER A 151 3.74 -5.88 13.75
CA SER A 151 3.39 -7.19 14.28
C SER A 151 4.21 -8.33 13.69
N MET A 152 4.71 -8.19 12.45
CA MET A 152 5.47 -9.24 11.76
C MET A 152 6.92 -9.38 12.23
N TYR A 153 7.51 -8.36 12.85
CA TYR A 153 8.91 -8.40 13.29
C TYR A 153 9.11 -8.22 14.79
N THR A 154 8.05 -7.95 15.56
CA THR A 154 8.09 -8.00 17.02
C THR A 154 8.07 -9.45 17.50
N ASP A 155 8.45 -9.68 18.75
CA ASP A 155 8.45 -11.01 19.40
C ASP A 155 9.18 -12.09 18.59
N GLY A 156 10.32 -11.70 17.99
CA GLY A 156 11.12 -12.62 17.19
C GLY A 156 10.50 -13.04 15.87
N GLY A 157 9.48 -12.30 15.39
CA GLY A 157 8.80 -12.60 14.14
C GLY A 157 7.77 -13.73 14.24
N ALA A 158 7.20 -13.94 15.41
CA ALA A 158 6.25 -15.04 15.67
C ALA A 158 4.97 -14.97 14.82
N GLU A 159 4.62 -13.78 14.29
CA GLU A 159 3.46 -13.59 13.42
C GLU A 159 3.78 -13.81 11.92
N LEU A 160 5.05 -13.87 11.55
CA LEU A 160 5.52 -14.06 10.17
C LEU A 160 5.54 -15.56 9.82
#